data_87ce6aa0a40faccaf13bb4eec5e174f7
#
_entry.id   87ce6aa0a40faccaf13bb4eec5e174f7
#
_cell.length_a   1.000
_cell.length_b   1.000
_cell.length_c   1.000
_cell.angle_alpha   90.00
_cell.angle_beta   90.00
_cell.angle_gamma   90.00
#
_symmetry.space_group_name_H-M   'P 1'
#
loop_
_entity.id
_entity.type
_entity.pdbx_description
1 polymer ?
#
loop_
_entity_poly.entity_id
_entity_poly.type
_entity_poly.pdbx_seq_one_letter_code
_entity_poly.pdbx_strand_id
1 'polypeptide(L)'
;MAWDCGGVPCALAEFLKRHPTRGRALVPGCGSGYEIRAFHAAGWNVLGLDFSRAAVARARKILGPVGERVHEGDFFTHPLDPGSFDLIYERTFLCALPPAVWPAFAERMAELLKPGGLLCGFFFFGPEEEPPPYPISSMELGRLLGTAFERITDEPVEDSLPLYAGKERWQVWLRLASRS
;
A
#
# COMPACT_ATOMS: atom_id res chain seq x y z
N MET A 1 -16.75 5.51 -5.86
CA MET A 1 -15.66 6.42 -6.20
C MET A 1 -14.81 5.73 -7.26
N ALA A 2 -14.17 6.47 -8.16
CA ALA A 2 -13.46 5.89 -9.32
C ALA A 2 -12.33 4.90 -8.97
N TRP A 3 -11.81 4.99 -7.75
CA TRP A 3 -10.75 4.14 -7.19
C TRP A 3 -11.23 3.08 -6.18
N ASP A 4 -12.53 2.91 -6.01
CA ASP A 4 -13.12 1.91 -5.11
C ASP A 4 -13.60 0.71 -5.95
N CYS A 5 -12.85 -0.41 -5.90
CA CYS A 5 -13.20 -1.63 -6.63
C CYS A 5 -14.27 -2.49 -5.95
N GLY A 6 -14.76 -2.08 -4.78
CA GLY A 6 -15.77 -2.84 -4.03
C GLY A 6 -15.34 -4.24 -3.58
N GLY A 7 -14.06 -4.56 -3.64
CA GLY A 7 -13.54 -5.87 -3.32
C GLY A 7 -12.01 -5.92 -3.19
N VAL A 8 -11.49 -7.12 -2.97
CA VAL A 8 -10.06 -7.40 -2.83
C VAL A 8 -9.50 -7.83 -4.19
N PRO A 9 -8.43 -7.19 -4.71
CA PRO A 9 -7.80 -7.58 -5.97
C PRO A 9 -7.26 -9.00 -5.95
N CYS A 10 -7.31 -9.68 -7.10
CA CYS A 10 -6.83 -11.04 -7.24
C CYS A 10 -5.35 -11.20 -6.85
N ALA A 11 -4.48 -10.26 -7.24
CA ALA A 11 -3.06 -10.32 -6.91
C ALA A 11 -2.81 -10.27 -5.39
N LEU A 12 -3.55 -9.44 -4.63
CA LEU A 12 -3.46 -9.44 -3.17
C LEU A 12 -4.00 -10.75 -2.57
N ALA A 13 -5.12 -11.25 -3.06
CA ALA A 13 -5.69 -12.51 -2.56
C ALA A 13 -4.72 -13.69 -2.74
N GLU A 14 -4.09 -13.80 -3.90
CA GLU A 14 -3.07 -14.81 -4.18
C GLU A 14 -1.79 -14.62 -3.35
N PHE A 15 -1.36 -13.36 -3.18
CA PHE A 15 -0.24 -13.04 -2.31
C PHE A 15 -0.47 -13.50 -0.87
N LEU A 16 -1.63 -13.21 -0.30
CA LEU A 16 -1.98 -13.60 1.08
C LEU A 16 -2.03 -15.12 1.27
N LYS A 17 -2.48 -15.88 0.27
CA LYS A 17 -2.45 -17.35 0.29
C LYS A 17 -1.03 -17.92 0.34
N ARG A 18 -0.09 -17.29 -0.40
CA ARG A 18 1.30 -17.73 -0.49
C ARG A 18 2.15 -17.28 0.71
N HIS A 19 1.70 -16.25 1.43
CA HIS A 19 2.41 -15.67 2.58
C HIS A 19 1.55 -15.81 3.86
N PRO A 20 1.42 -17.03 4.40
CA PRO A 20 0.60 -17.29 5.60
C PRO A 20 1.24 -16.74 6.90
N THR A 21 2.27 -15.93 6.78
CA THR A 21 3.00 -15.34 7.92
C THR A 21 2.11 -14.34 8.65
N ARG A 22 1.97 -14.53 9.95
CA ARG A 22 1.13 -13.72 10.83
C ARG A 22 1.94 -12.59 11.45
N GLY A 23 2.37 -11.63 10.63
CA GLY A 23 3.07 -10.44 11.08
C GLY A 23 2.15 -9.23 11.26
N ARG A 24 2.76 -8.05 11.47
CA ARG A 24 2.07 -6.77 11.43
C ARG A 24 2.05 -6.22 10.02
N ALA A 25 0.88 -5.83 9.55
CA ALA A 25 0.70 -5.17 8.25
C ALA A 25 0.17 -3.75 8.42
N LEU A 26 0.61 -2.84 7.56
CA LEU A 26 0.09 -1.47 7.46
C LEU A 26 -0.53 -1.25 6.08
N VAL A 27 -1.68 -0.60 6.04
CA VAL A 27 -2.36 -0.16 4.81
C VAL A 27 -2.56 1.36 4.89
N PRO A 28 -1.62 2.16 4.36
CA PRO A 28 -1.78 3.61 4.32
C PRO A 28 -2.78 4.01 3.24
N GLY A 29 -3.56 5.07 3.49
CA GLY A 29 -4.63 5.51 2.59
C GLY A 29 -5.70 4.45 2.39
N CYS A 30 -6.09 3.74 3.46
CA CYS A 30 -6.91 2.51 3.37
C CYS A 30 -8.34 2.72 2.85
N GLY A 31 -8.81 3.95 2.70
CA GLY A 31 -10.10 4.28 2.10
C GLY A 31 -11.28 3.53 2.73
N SER A 32 -11.96 2.69 1.92
CA SER A 32 -13.10 1.86 2.36
C SER A 32 -12.70 0.62 3.17
N GLY A 33 -11.41 0.25 3.17
CA GLY A 33 -10.84 -0.77 4.05
C GLY A 33 -11.11 -2.22 3.64
N TYR A 34 -11.47 -2.52 2.39
CA TYR A 34 -11.72 -3.91 1.96
C TYR A 34 -10.50 -4.81 2.18
N GLU A 35 -9.31 -4.30 1.93
CA GLU A 35 -8.05 -5.01 2.11
C GLU A 35 -7.75 -5.29 3.59
N ILE A 36 -8.17 -4.40 4.49
CA ILE A 36 -8.06 -4.62 5.96
C ILE A 36 -8.79 -5.91 6.35
N ARG A 37 -9.98 -6.14 5.79
CA ARG A 37 -10.72 -7.39 6.04
C ARG A 37 -9.98 -8.61 5.51
N ALA A 38 -9.38 -8.51 4.32
CA ALA A 38 -8.62 -9.61 3.72
C ALA A 38 -7.38 -9.96 4.53
N PHE A 39 -6.59 -8.97 4.94
CA PHE A 39 -5.45 -9.16 5.82
C PHE A 39 -5.85 -9.77 7.16
N HIS A 40 -6.91 -9.26 7.77
CA HIS A 40 -7.41 -9.79 9.05
C HIS A 40 -7.86 -11.25 8.92
N ALA A 41 -8.62 -11.59 7.86
CA ALA A 41 -9.07 -12.95 7.59
C ALA A 41 -7.90 -13.90 7.32
N ALA A 42 -6.81 -13.41 6.71
CA ALA A 42 -5.58 -14.16 6.50
C ALA A 42 -4.71 -14.28 7.78
N GLY A 43 -5.15 -13.69 8.91
CA GLY A 43 -4.49 -13.82 10.20
C GLY A 43 -3.41 -12.74 10.49
N TRP A 44 -3.33 -11.68 9.69
CA TRP A 44 -2.42 -10.58 9.91
C TRP A 44 -2.93 -9.62 11.02
N ASN A 45 -1.99 -9.10 11.82
CA ASN A 45 -2.28 -7.97 12.69
C ASN A 45 -2.20 -6.67 11.86
N VAL A 46 -3.29 -6.36 11.17
CA VAL A 46 -3.35 -5.24 10.21
C VAL A 46 -3.78 -3.95 10.89
N LEU A 47 -3.14 -2.84 10.49
CA LEU A 47 -3.52 -1.47 10.79
C LEU A 47 -3.85 -0.74 9.48
N GLY A 48 -5.04 -0.19 9.36
CA GLY A 48 -5.40 0.77 8.31
C GLY A 48 -5.21 2.19 8.81
N LEU A 49 -4.64 3.04 7.97
CA LEU A 49 -4.45 4.45 8.28
C LEU A 49 -5.01 5.32 7.15
N ASP A 50 -5.85 6.29 7.47
CA ASP A 50 -6.34 7.26 6.49
C ASP A 50 -6.45 8.63 7.16
N PHE A 51 -6.06 9.70 6.46
CA PHE A 51 -6.16 11.06 6.98
C PHE A 51 -7.59 11.62 6.92
N SER A 52 -8.43 11.03 6.07
CA SER A 52 -9.82 11.46 5.87
C SER A 52 -10.74 10.86 6.92
N ARG A 53 -11.22 11.68 7.85
CA ARG A 53 -12.21 11.28 8.86
C ARG A 53 -13.44 10.61 8.23
N ALA A 54 -13.88 11.09 7.07
CA ALA A 54 -15.02 10.52 6.35
C ALA A 54 -14.71 9.12 5.80
N ALA A 55 -13.49 8.90 5.29
CA ALA A 55 -13.04 7.58 4.84
C ALA A 55 -12.97 6.59 6.01
N VAL A 56 -12.35 7.00 7.12
CA VAL A 56 -12.27 6.19 8.36
C VAL A 56 -13.65 5.80 8.86
N ALA A 57 -14.59 6.76 8.95
CA ALA A 57 -15.96 6.48 9.40
C ALA A 57 -16.67 5.47 8.48
N ARG A 58 -16.49 5.60 7.16
CA ARG A 58 -17.03 4.67 6.18
C ARG A 58 -16.39 3.28 6.30
N ALA A 59 -15.07 3.20 6.39
CA ALA A 59 -14.36 1.95 6.56
C ALA A 59 -14.83 1.21 7.83
N ARG A 60 -14.93 1.89 8.94
CA ARG A 60 -15.42 1.32 10.21
C ARG A 60 -16.85 0.77 10.07
N LYS A 61 -17.73 1.49 9.38
CA LYS A 61 -19.10 1.02 9.10
C LYS A 61 -19.13 -0.25 8.23
N ILE A 62 -18.31 -0.30 7.17
CA ILE A 62 -18.22 -1.44 6.25
C ILE A 62 -17.62 -2.66 6.93
N LEU A 63 -16.59 -2.46 7.73
CA LEU A 63 -15.81 -3.52 8.36
C LEU A 63 -16.45 -4.10 9.63
N GLY A 64 -17.38 -3.38 10.27
CA GLY A 64 -17.96 -3.79 11.54
C GLY A 64 -16.89 -3.91 12.64
N PRO A 65 -16.80 -5.05 13.37
CA PRO A 65 -15.80 -5.21 14.43
C PRO A 65 -14.34 -5.03 14.00
N VAL A 66 -14.02 -5.40 12.75
CA VAL A 66 -12.66 -5.22 12.20
C VAL A 66 -12.33 -3.73 11.98
N GLY A 67 -13.32 -2.86 11.94
CA GLY A 67 -13.17 -1.42 11.78
C GLY A 67 -12.36 -0.73 12.89
N GLU A 68 -12.23 -1.34 14.06
CA GLU A 68 -11.35 -0.85 15.15
C GLU A 68 -9.88 -0.78 14.73
N ARG A 69 -9.50 -1.54 13.69
CA ARG A 69 -8.16 -1.54 13.12
C ARG A 69 -7.89 -0.38 12.16
N VAL A 70 -8.88 0.48 11.92
CA VAL A 70 -8.73 1.65 11.05
C VAL A 70 -8.60 2.90 11.91
N HIS A 71 -7.47 3.58 11.78
CA HIS A 71 -7.16 4.81 12.50
C HIS A 71 -7.20 6.03 11.60
N GLU A 72 -7.60 7.16 12.17
CA GLU A 72 -7.49 8.47 11.54
C GLU A 72 -6.07 9.01 11.79
N GLY A 73 -5.38 9.42 10.74
CA GLY A 73 -4.05 10.01 10.87
C GLY A 73 -3.35 10.22 9.53
N ASP A 74 -2.40 11.14 9.55
CA ASP A 74 -1.51 11.40 8.42
C ASP A 74 -0.37 10.38 8.45
N PHE A 75 -0.17 9.66 7.36
CA PHE A 75 0.88 8.66 7.20
C PHE A 75 2.28 9.18 7.54
N PHE A 76 2.56 10.43 7.21
CA PHE A 76 3.88 11.02 7.40
C PHE A 76 4.19 11.40 8.85
N THR A 77 3.15 11.69 9.64
CA THR A 77 3.30 12.23 11.00
C THR A 77 2.66 11.36 12.09
N HIS A 78 1.83 10.39 11.71
CA HIS A 78 1.22 9.48 12.69
C HIS A 78 2.29 8.71 13.47
N PRO A 79 2.21 8.66 14.82
CA PRO A 79 3.20 7.98 15.66
C PRO A 79 3.13 6.46 15.48
N LEU A 80 4.01 5.93 14.64
CA LEU A 80 4.22 4.50 14.41
C LEU A 80 5.67 4.16 14.73
N ASP A 81 5.89 3.05 15.41
CA ASP A 81 7.23 2.61 15.79
C ASP A 81 8.04 2.20 14.56
N PRO A 82 9.27 2.73 14.38
CA PRO A 82 10.16 2.31 13.31
C PRO A 82 10.44 0.80 13.34
N GLY A 83 10.56 0.19 12.18
CA GLY A 83 10.86 -1.24 12.04
C GLY A 83 9.85 -2.16 12.72
N SER A 84 8.58 -1.74 12.81
CA SER A 84 7.55 -2.52 13.51
C SER A 84 6.63 -3.31 12.58
N PHE A 85 6.70 -3.08 11.27
CA PHE A 85 5.85 -3.78 10.29
C PHE A 85 6.64 -4.82 9.50
N ASP A 86 6.01 -5.96 9.29
CA ASP A 86 6.52 -7.04 8.44
C ASP A 86 6.09 -6.82 6.98
N LEU A 87 4.99 -6.08 6.77
CA LEU A 87 4.45 -5.77 5.45
C LEU A 87 3.76 -4.41 5.45
N ILE A 88 3.96 -3.65 4.37
CA ILE A 88 3.13 -2.49 4.03
C ILE A 88 2.49 -2.74 2.67
N TYR A 89 1.18 -2.54 2.59
CA TYR A 89 0.42 -2.70 1.36
C TYR A 89 0.05 -1.36 0.77
N GLU A 90 0.45 -1.13 -0.46
CA GLU A 90 0.22 0.09 -1.23
C GLU A 90 -0.86 -0.16 -2.30
N ARG A 91 -1.89 0.65 -2.30
CA ARG A 91 -2.85 0.72 -3.40
C ARG A 91 -3.39 2.13 -3.55
N THR A 92 -3.15 2.72 -4.71
CA THR A 92 -3.59 4.08 -5.04
C THR A 92 -3.14 5.17 -4.06
N PHE A 93 -2.16 4.88 -3.20
CA PHE A 93 -1.67 5.84 -2.22
C PHE A 93 -0.52 6.68 -2.80
N LEU A 94 0.53 6.06 -3.37
CA LEU A 94 1.63 6.80 -4.00
C LEU A 94 1.12 7.70 -5.14
N CYS A 95 0.27 7.17 -6.01
CA CYS A 95 -0.26 7.93 -7.15
C CYS A 95 -1.28 9.02 -6.74
N ALA A 96 -1.80 8.99 -5.53
CA ALA A 96 -2.60 10.10 -4.99
C ALA A 96 -1.76 11.24 -4.43
N LEU A 97 -0.47 11.01 -4.18
CA LEU A 97 0.46 11.97 -3.60
C LEU A 97 1.17 12.78 -4.70
N PRO A 98 1.30 14.10 -4.56
CA PRO A 98 2.09 14.89 -5.51
C PRO A 98 3.57 14.45 -5.51
N PRO A 99 4.25 14.48 -6.68
CA PRO A 99 5.64 14.01 -6.81
C PRO A 99 6.63 14.63 -5.81
N ALA A 100 6.37 15.85 -5.35
CA ALA A 100 7.21 16.53 -4.37
C ALA A 100 7.34 15.79 -3.02
N VAL A 101 6.37 14.93 -2.66
CA VAL A 101 6.40 14.18 -1.40
C VAL A 101 6.80 12.69 -1.57
N TRP A 102 7.06 12.23 -2.79
CA TRP A 102 7.50 10.85 -3.02
C TRP A 102 8.79 10.46 -2.31
N PRO A 103 9.82 11.33 -2.18
CA PRO A 103 10.99 10.99 -1.36
C PRO A 103 10.62 10.70 0.10
N ALA A 104 9.78 11.53 0.71
CA ALA A 104 9.30 11.31 2.07
C ALA A 104 8.47 10.02 2.21
N PHE A 105 7.67 9.67 1.18
CA PHE A 105 6.96 8.39 1.12
C PHE A 105 7.96 7.23 1.18
N ALA A 106 8.99 7.22 0.33
CA ALA A 106 9.98 6.14 0.28
C ALA A 106 10.77 6.00 1.60
N GLU A 107 11.19 7.12 2.17
CA GLU A 107 11.86 7.17 3.47
C GLU A 107 10.97 6.60 4.58
N ARG A 108 9.69 7.00 4.63
CA ARG A 108 8.74 6.54 5.64
C ARG A 108 8.43 5.05 5.50
N MET A 109 8.28 4.53 4.27
CA MET A 109 8.12 3.09 4.02
C MET A 109 9.32 2.30 4.54
N ALA A 110 10.54 2.79 4.27
CA ALA A 110 11.77 2.16 4.72
C ALA A 110 11.96 2.24 6.24
N GLU A 111 11.55 3.33 6.87
CA GLU A 111 11.57 3.51 8.33
C GLU A 111 10.66 2.52 9.04
N LEU A 112 9.43 2.35 8.55
CA LEU A 112 8.40 1.55 9.22
C LEU A 112 8.58 0.05 9.04
N LEU A 113 9.15 -0.39 7.91
CA LEU A 113 9.39 -1.80 7.62
C LEU A 113 10.63 -2.33 8.34
N LYS A 114 10.51 -3.53 8.88
CA LYS A 114 11.65 -4.31 9.34
C LYS A 114 12.61 -4.60 8.18
N PRO A 115 13.91 -4.73 8.40
CA PRO A 115 14.80 -5.40 7.44
C PRO A 115 14.23 -6.77 7.06
N GLY A 116 14.13 -7.07 5.76
CA GLY A 116 13.47 -8.26 5.26
C GLY A 116 11.94 -8.18 5.17
N GLY A 117 11.32 -7.09 5.63
CA GLY A 117 9.90 -6.81 5.43
C GLY A 117 9.57 -6.49 3.97
N LEU A 118 8.29 -6.54 3.62
CA LEU A 118 7.82 -6.38 2.24
C LEU A 118 6.97 -5.12 2.08
N LEU A 119 7.27 -4.35 1.05
CA LEU A 119 6.35 -3.38 0.47
C LEU A 119 5.72 -4.02 -0.77
N CYS A 120 4.42 -4.25 -0.77
CA CYS A 120 3.71 -4.83 -1.89
C CYS A 120 2.50 -4.00 -2.29
N GLY A 121 2.14 -4.03 -3.56
CA GLY A 121 0.97 -3.29 -4.01
C GLY A 121 0.93 -3.03 -5.50
N PHE A 122 0.09 -2.07 -5.86
CA PHE A 122 -0.20 -1.69 -7.24
C PHE A 122 0.38 -0.31 -7.53
N PHE A 123 1.37 -0.27 -8.41
CA PHE A 123 2.04 0.96 -8.82
C PHE A 123 1.52 1.42 -10.17
N PHE A 124 1.17 2.71 -10.26
CA PHE A 124 0.54 3.31 -11.43
C PHE A 124 1.57 3.96 -12.34
N PHE A 125 1.65 3.47 -13.59
CA PHE A 125 2.65 3.91 -14.58
C PHE A 125 2.07 4.79 -15.68
N GLY A 126 0.78 5.12 -15.63
CA GLY A 126 0.11 6.04 -16.55
C GLY A 126 0.29 5.74 -18.02
N PRO A 127 -0.06 6.61 -18.94
CA PRO A 127 -0.18 8.09 -18.80
C PRO A 127 -1.45 8.56 -18.12
N GLU A 128 -1.38 9.78 -17.56
CA GLU A 128 -2.52 10.53 -17.05
C GLU A 128 -2.35 12.02 -17.33
N GLU A 129 -3.36 12.64 -17.94
CA GLU A 129 -3.33 14.05 -18.34
C GLU A 129 -3.80 14.98 -17.23
N GLU A 130 -4.69 14.49 -16.35
CA GLU A 130 -5.31 15.26 -15.27
C GLU A 130 -5.06 14.61 -13.90
N PRO A 131 -3.82 14.69 -13.36
CA PRO A 131 -3.52 14.10 -12.06
C PRO A 131 -4.29 14.79 -10.90
N PRO A 132 -4.65 14.06 -9.80
CA PRO A 132 -4.33 12.67 -9.56
C PRO A 132 -5.21 11.69 -10.37
N PRO A 133 -4.74 10.46 -10.66
CA PRO A 133 -3.52 9.83 -10.18
C PRO A 133 -2.25 10.34 -10.86
N TYR A 134 -1.16 10.53 -10.07
CA TYR A 134 0.15 10.93 -10.60
C TYR A 134 0.90 9.68 -11.09
N PRO A 135 1.22 9.59 -12.39
CA PRO A 135 1.98 8.46 -12.92
C PRO A 135 3.46 8.59 -12.55
N ILE A 136 4.09 7.46 -12.25
CA ILE A 136 5.54 7.37 -12.07
C ILE A 136 6.12 6.44 -13.15
N SER A 137 7.29 6.76 -13.70
CA SER A 137 7.97 5.84 -14.59
C SER A 137 8.64 4.70 -13.82
N SER A 138 8.80 3.54 -14.47
CA SER A 138 9.50 2.39 -13.85
C SER A 138 10.92 2.73 -13.41
N MET A 139 11.61 3.61 -14.16
CA MET A 139 12.94 4.09 -13.82
C MET A 139 12.92 5.00 -12.57
N GLU A 140 11.96 5.91 -12.47
CA GLU A 140 11.81 6.80 -11.31
C GLU A 140 11.44 6.02 -10.06
N LEU A 141 10.51 5.07 -10.16
CA LEU A 141 10.15 4.20 -9.03
C LEU A 141 11.36 3.37 -8.58
N GLY A 142 12.15 2.85 -9.54
CA GLY A 142 13.38 2.13 -9.26
C GLY A 142 14.43 2.99 -8.54
N ARG A 143 14.55 4.27 -8.88
CA ARG A 143 15.43 5.22 -8.18
C ARG A 143 14.87 5.59 -6.81
N LEU A 144 13.57 5.80 -6.72
CA LEU A 144 12.88 6.20 -5.50
C LEU A 144 13.01 5.13 -4.41
N LEU A 145 12.80 3.87 -4.74
CA LEU A 145 12.80 2.76 -3.79
C LEU A 145 14.16 2.05 -3.70
N GLY A 146 14.95 2.04 -4.76
CA GLY A 146 16.15 1.18 -4.91
C GLY A 146 17.30 1.44 -3.93
N THR A 147 17.28 2.53 -3.17
CA THR A 147 18.25 2.77 -2.11
C THR A 147 17.99 1.92 -0.88
N ALA A 148 16.75 1.55 -0.63
CA ALA A 148 16.31 0.84 0.57
C ALA A 148 15.61 -0.48 0.30
N PHE A 149 15.26 -0.74 -0.97
CA PHE A 149 14.46 -1.90 -1.37
C PHE A 149 15.04 -2.58 -2.62
N GLU A 150 14.80 -3.88 -2.73
CA GLU A 150 15.02 -4.69 -3.93
C GLU A 150 13.68 -5.16 -4.48
N ARG A 151 13.41 -4.94 -5.77
CA ARG A 151 12.19 -5.43 -6.41
C ARG A 151 12.31 -6.92 -6.69
N ILE A 152 11.47 -7.74 -6.04
CA ILE A 152 11.47 -9.19 -6.16
C ILE A 152 10.31 -9.73 -7.00
N THR A 153 9.26 -8.92 -7.25
CA THR A 153 8.13 -9.28 -8.12
C THR A 153 7.72 -8.07 -8.94
N ASP A 154 7.34 -8.31 -10.21
CA ASP A 154 6.79 -7.30 -11.12
C ASP A 154 5.87 -7.97 -12.15
N GLU A 155 4.56 -7.93 -11.92
CA GLU A 155 3.56 -8.67 -12.69
C GLU A 155 2.49 -7.73 -13.27
N PRO A 156 1.95 -8.02 -14.46
CA PRO A 156 0.79 -7.30 -14.99
C PRO A 156 -0.44 -7.56 -14.12
N VAL A 157 -1.38 -6.62 -14.14
CA VAL A 157 -2.66 -6.71 -13.42
C VAL A 157 -3.79 -6.88 -14.44
N GLU A 158 -4.60 -7.94 -14.28
CA GLU A 158 -5.67 -8.27 -15.21
C GLU A 158 -7.05 -7.76 -14.74
N ASP A 159 -7.22 -7.58 -13.41
CA ASP A 159 -8.45 -7.16 -12.76
C ASP A 159 -8.44 -5.69 -12.32
N SER A 160 -7.70 -4.84 -13.04
CA SER A 160 -7.65 -3.40 -12.79
C SER A 160 -9.00 -2.73 -12.97
N LEU A 161 -9.24 -1.69 -12.16
CA LEU A 161 -10.33 -0.76 -12.44
C LEU A 161 -10.13 -0.10 -13.82
N PRO A 162 -11.22 0.30 -14.52
CA PRO A 162 -11.13 0.90 -15.86
C PRO A 162 -10.12 2.04 -15.96
N LEU A 163 -10.02 2.88 -14.92
CA LEU A 163 -9.05 4.00 -14.86
C LEU A 163 -7.59 3.53 -14.88
N TYR A 164 -7.31 2.37 -14.30
CA TYR A 164 -5.97 1.82 -14.12
C TYR A 164 -5.63 0.70 -15.11
N ALA A 165 -6.61 0.24 -15.90
CA ALA A 165 -6.45 -0.90 -16.81
C ALA A 165 -5.26 -0.73 -17.76
N GLY A 166 -4.31 -1.64 -17.72
CA GLY A 166 -3.07 -1.61 -18.50
C GLY A 166 -2.05 -0.57 -18.06
N LYS A 167 -2.35 0.20 -16.99
CA LYS A 167 -1.51 1.29 -16.48
C LYS A 167 -0.91 1.00 -15.10
N GLU A 168 -1.26 -0.10 -14.46
CA GLU A 168 -0.72 -0.50 -13.16
C GLU A 168 -0.08 -1.88 -13.21
N ARG A 169 0.85 -2.10 -12.27
CA ARG A 169 1.52 -3.39 -12.10
C ARG A 169 1.53 -3.77 -10.64
N TRP A 170 1.36 -5.07 -10.36
CA TRP A 170 1.60 -5.64 -9.05
C TRP A 170 3.09 -5.79 -8.83
N GLN A 171 3.61 -5.19 -7.76
CA GLN A 171 5.02 -5.30 -7.42
C GLN A 171 5.21 -5.65 -5.95
N VAL A 172 6.28 -6.40 -5.68
CA VAL A 172 6.75 -6.69 -4.32
C VAL A 172 8.21 -6.27 -4.21
N TRP A 173 8.49 -5.48 -3.18
CA TRP A 173 9.80 -4.93 -2.88
C TRP A 173 10.24 -5.39 -1.51
N LEU A 174 11.43 -6.01 -1.43
CA LEU A 174 12.06 -6.47 -0.20
C LEU A 174 12.85 -5.34 0.45
N ARG A 175 12.59 -5.04 1.71
CA ARG A 175 13.37 -4.07 2.50
C ARG A 175 14.76 -4.61 2.78
N LEU A 176 15.78 -3.97 2.27
CA LEU A 176 17.18 -4.33 2.49
C LEU A 176 17.60 -3.99 3.94
N ALA A 177 18.53 -4.76 4.49
CA ALA A 177 19.18 -4.39 5.73
C ALA A 177 20.01 -3.11 5.50
N SER A 178 20.04 -2.21 6.49
CA SER A 178 20.94 -1.06 6.45
C SER A 178 22.39 -1.59 6.32
N ARG A 179 23.12 -1.09 5.34
CA ARG A 179 24.57 -1.37 5.28
C ARG A 179 25.21 -0.68 6.49
N SER A 180 25.79 -1.50 7.35
CA SER A 180 26.62 -1.03 8.48
C SER A 180 27.82 -0.26 7.96
#